data_d2f44f7f6a8b68585db325127efbde8a
#
_entry.id   d2f44f7f6a8b68585db325127efbde8a
#
_cell.length_a   1.000
_cell.length_b   1.000
_cell.length_c   1.000
_cell.angle_alpha   90.00
_cell.angle_beta   90.00
_cell.angle_gamma   90.00
#
_symmetry.space_group_name_H-M   'P 1'
#
loop_
_entity.id
_entity.type
_entity.pdbx_description
1 polymer ?
#
loop_
_entity_poly.entity_id
_entity_poly.type
_entity_poly.pdbx_seq_one_letter_code
_entity_poly.pdbx_strand_id
1 'polypeptide(L)'
;MLNRSFLLLAALFILTGSALAQGVYTPEKGSPERKAILDALRLPVEKELKQQIVFVANSFNVKGNWAFIGGDPQSPDGGQPNYRGTPYQEAKDADMFDNNFFALLKKTGGKWKVVHYAIGCTDVCYADWWSRYKAPKAIFPYTE
;
A
#
# COMPACT_ATOMS: atom_id res chain seq x y z
N MET A 1 -66.19 27.08 -14.40
CA MET A 1 -65.35 25.88 -14.42
C MET A 1 -63.93 26.31 -14.22
N LEU A 2 -63.38 26.15 -12.99
CA LEU A 2 -61.99 26.54 -12.65
C LEU A 2 -61.09 25.33 -12.85
N ASN A 3 -60.17 25.43 -13.82
CA ASN A 3 -59.07 24.49 -13.95
C ASN A 3 -57.94 24.89 -12.99
N ARG A 4 -57.73 24.09 -11.93
CA ARG A 4 -56.59 24.24 -11.04
C ARG A 4 -55.48 23.34 -11.55
N SER A 5 -54.51 23.93 -12.28
CA SER A 5 -53.23 23.27 -12.61
C SER A 5 -52.35 23.29 -11.38
N PHE A 6 -52.14 22.13 -10.79
CA PHE A 6 -51.13 21.92 -9.74
C PHE A 6 -49.74 21.81 -10.39
N LEU A 7 -48.91 22.83 -10.24
CA LEU A 7 -47.50 22.79 -10.54
C LEU A 7 -46.79 22.10 -9.36
N LEU A 8 -46.40 20.86 -9.57
CA LEU A 8 -45.46 20.14 -8.68
C LEU A 8 -44.03 20.63 -8.96
N LEU A 9 -43.52 21.48 -8.11
CA LEU A 9 -42.10 21.84 -8.08
C LEU A 9 -41.34 20.71 -7.39
N ALA A 10 -40.69 19.85 -8.18
CA ALA A 10 -39.75 18.85 -7.66
C ALA A 10 -38.43 19.57 -7.29
N ALA A 11 -38.24 19.83 -6.00
CA ALA A 11 -36.99 20.34 -5.48
C ALA A 11 -35.94 19.20 -5.53
N LEU A 12 -35.04 19.27 -6.49
CA LEU A 12 -33.89 18.38 -6.60
C LEU A 12 -32.83 18.79 -5.55
N PHE A 13 -32.82 18.14 -4.40
CA PHE A 13 -31.78 18.30 -3.41
C PHE A 13 -30.50 17.64 -3.95
N ILE A 14 -29.59 18.47 -4.50
CA ILE A 14 -28.23 18.06 -4.80
C ILE A 14 -27.49 18.01 -3.46
N LEU A 15 -27.38 16.82 -2.87
CA LEU A 15 -26.45 16.55 -1.78
C LEU A 15 -25.01 16.64 -2.35
N THR A 16 -24.42 17.83 -2.30
CA THR A 16 -22.98 17.99 -2.48
C THR A 16 -22.31 17.40 -1.24
N GLY A 17 -22.06 16.11 -1.26
CA GLY A 17 -21.20 15.46 -0.28
C GLY A 17 -19.81 16.08 -0.40
N SER A 18 -19.43 16.93 0.55
CA SER A 18 -18.06 17.37 0.71
C SER A 18 -17.23 16.10 1.01
N ALA A 19 -16.53 15.60 -0.01
CA ALA A 19 -15.50 14.59 0.20
C ALA A 19 -14.42 15.27 1.05
N LEU A 20 -14.50 15.11 2.36
CA LEU A 20 -13.42 15.46 3.27
C LEU A 20 -12.20 14.69 2.76
N ALA A 21 -11.18 15.42 2.32
CA ALA A 21 -9.93 14.83 1.91
C ALA A 21 -9.40 14.02 3.08
N GLN A 22 -9.52 12.69 3.00
CA GLN A 22 -9.12 11.78 4.05
C GLN A 22 -7.62 11.97 4.30
N GLY A 23 -7.23 12.22 5.56
CA GLY A 23 -5.83 12.32 5.96
C GLY A 23 -5.10 10.98 5.79
N VAL A 24 -3.81 10.96 6.14
CA VAL A 24 -3.05 9.71 6.23
C VAL A 24 -3.55 8.92 7.43
N TYR A 25 -3.77 7.62 7.26
CA TYR A 25 -4.17 6.71 8.33
C TYR A 25 -3.48 5.35 8.20
N THR A 26 -3.43 4.61 9.28
CA THR A 26 -2.98 3.22 9.33
C THR A 26 -4.20 2.31 9.41
N PRO A 27 -4.41 1.39 8.47
CA PRO A 27 -5.51 0.43 8.56
C PRO A 27 -5.38 -0.44 9.81
N GLU A 28 -6.48 -0.64 10.52
CA GLU A 28 -6.51 -1.47 11.74
C GLU A 28 -6.01 -2.89 11.47
N LYS A 29 -5.33 -3.46 12.47
CA LYS A 29 -4.91 -4.87 12.41
C LYS A 29 -6.14 -5.76 12.30
N GLY A 30 -6.12 -6.70 11.36
CA GLY A 30 -7.23 -7.60 11.08
C GLY A 30 -8.35 -7.02 10.21
N SER A 31 -8.28 -5.74 9.82
CA SER A 31 -9.28 -5.14 8.92
C SER A 31 -9.22 -5.75 7.52
N PRO A 32 -10.37 -5.81 6.80
CA PRO A 32 -10.39 -6.29 5.41
C PRO A 32 -9.47 -5.48 4.48
N GLU A 33 -9.35 -4.17 4.69
CA GLU A 33 -8.49 -3.31 3.89
C GLU A 33 -7.01 -3.65 4.09
N ARG A 34 -6.57 -3.76 5.37
CA ARG A 34 -5.19 -4.16 5.69
C ARG A 34 -4.84 -5.51 5.08
N LYS A 35 -5.76 -6.48 5.20
CA LYS A 35 -5.60 -7.79 4.59
C LYS A 35 -5.47 -7.72 3.07
N ALA A 36 -6.33 -6.95 2.39
CA ALA A 36 -6.32 -6.83 0.94
C ALA A 36 -5.01 -6.21 0.43
N ILE A 37 -4.47 -5.20 1.12
CA ILE A 37 -3.19 -4.56 0.77
C ILE A 37 -2.03 -5.55 0.94
N LEU A 38 -1.97 -6.26 2.07
CA LEU A 38 -0.92 -7.24 2.33
C LEU A 38 -1.00 -8.45 1.40
N ASP A 39 -2.20 -8.92 1.06
CA ASP A 39 -2.39 -10.02 0.12
C ASP A 39 -1.96 -9.63 -1.30
N ALA A 40 -2.21 -8.38 -1.72
CA ALA A 40 -1.72 -7.89 -3.00
C ALA A 40 -0.19 -7.87 -3.08
N LEU A 41 0.49 -7.45 -1.99
CA LEU A 41 1.96 -7.47 -1.91
C LEU A 41 2.52 -8.89 -1.86
N ARG A 42 1.83 -9.80 -1.16
CA ARG A 42 2.27 -11.19 -0.99
C ARG A 42 2.47 -11.91 -2.32
N LEU A 43 1.58 -11.69 -3.28
CA LEU A 43 1.62 -12.39 -4.58
C LEU A 43 2.96 -12.23 -5.31
N PRO A 44 3.47 -11.03 -5.63
CA PRO A 44 4.74 -10.88 -6.31
C PRO A 44 5.93 -11.27 -5.43
N VAL A 45 5.91 -10.98 -4.13
CA VAL A 45 7.02 -11.26 -3.23
C VAL A 45 7.21 -12.77 -3.02
N GLU A 46 6.13 -13.51 -2.74
CA GLU A 46 6.21 -14.96 -2.58
C GLU A 46 6.60 -15.67 -3.87
N LYS A 47 6.17 -15.15 -5.02
CA LYS A 47 6.59 -15.66 -6.32
C LYS A 47 8.10 -15.48 -6.54
N GLU A 48 8.64 -14.33 -6.19
CA GLU A 48 10.07 -14.03 -6.34
C GLU A 48 10.92 -14.82 -5.34
N LEU A 49 10.51 -14.86 -4.09
CA LEU A 49 11.24 -15.57 -3.04
C LEU A 49 10.97 -17.08 -3.00
N LYS A 50 9.98 -17.58 -3.74
CA LYS A 50 9.55 -18.98 -3.80
C LYS A 50 9.24 -19.58 -2.43
N GLN A 51 8.67 -18.81 -1.55
CA GLN A 51 8.29 -19.19 -0.19
C GLN A 51 7.18 -18.32 0.36
N GLN A 52 6.50 -18.77 1.39
CA GLN A 52 5.51 -17.99 2.12
C GLN A 52 6.18 -16.89 2.93
N ILE A 53 5.60 -15.69 2.92
CA ILE A 53 6.13 -14.52 3.62
C ILE A 53 5.09 -13.92 4.56
N VAL A 54 5.52 -13.63 5.77
CA VAL A 54 4.81 -12.80 6.75
C VAL A 54 5.43 -11.41 6.74
N PHE A 55 4.61 -10.39 6.56
CA PHE A 55 5.06 -9.00 6.60
C PHE A 55 4.84 -8.41 8.00
N VAL A 56 5.91 -8.06 8.69
CA VAL A 56 5.86 -7.32 9.94
C VAL A 56 6.04 -5.84 9.61
N ALA A 57 4.92 -5.13 9.47
CA ALA A 57 4.91 -3.74 9.07
C ALA A 57 5.25 -2.81 10.24
N ASN A 58 6.30 -2.00 10.09
CA ASN A 58 6.70 -0.92 10.99
C ASN A 58 6.10 0.43 10.53
N SER A 59 5.88 0.57 9.22
CA SER A 59 5.15 1.67 8.60
C SER A 59 4.02 1.12 7.76
N PHE A 60 2.81 1.67 7.92
CA PHE A 60 1.66 1.28 7.12
C PHE A 60 0.74 2.48 6.98
N ASN A 61 0.93 3.25 5.93
CA ASN A 61 0.26 4.51 5.70
C ASN A 61 -0.61 4.45 4.46
N VAL A 62 -1.88 4.83 4.60
CA VAL A 62 -2.85 4.91 3.50
C VAL A 62 -3.37 6.33 3.39
N LYS A 63 -3.49 6.82 2.17
CA LYS A 63 -4.17 8.07 1.82
C LYS A 63 -4.90 7.92 0.49
N GLY A 64 -6.22 8.02 0.52
CA GLY A 64 -7.04 7.82 -0.68
C GLY A 64 -6.80 6.43 -1.29
N ASN A 65 -6.37 6.40 -2.54
CA ASN A 65 -6.11 5.16 -3.28
C ASN A 65 -4.65 4.69 -3.21
N TRP A 66 -3.85 5.20 -2.28
CA TRP A 66 -2.44 4.90 -2.17
C TRP A 66 -2.10 4.30 -0.82
N ALA A 67 -1.20 3.34 -0.80
CA ALA A 67 -0.65 2.76 0.41
C ALA A 67 0.88 2.65 0.30
N PHE A 68 1.57 2.99 1.39
CA PHE A 68 2.98 2.69 1.59
C PHE A 68 3.14 1.77 2.78
N ILE A 69 3.94 0.72 2.62
CA ILE A 69 4.25 -0.23 3.69
C ILE A 69 5.76 -0.41 3.75
N GLY A 70 6.29 -0.45 4.96
CA GLY A 70 7.69 -0.81 5.22
C GLY A 70 7.81 -1.62 6.48
N GLY A 71 8.80 -2.51 6.54
CA GLY A 71 9.03 -3.37 7.69
C GLY A 71 9.94 -4.55 7.39
N ASP A 72 9.76 -5.63 8.12
CA ASP A 72 10.61 -6.82 8.04
C ASP A 72 9.84 -7.99 7.41
N PRO A 73 10.37 -8.62 6.35
CA PRO A 73 9.81 -9.87 5.86
C PRO A 73 10.28 -11.01 6.77
N GLN A 74 9.36 -11.93 7.07
CA GLN A 74 9.64 -13.12 7.87
C GLN A 74 9.13 -14.36 7.17
N SER A 75 9.76 -15.49 7.45
CA SER A 75 9.16 -16.79 7.19
C SER A 75 8.04 -17.09 8.19
N PRO A 76 7.12 -18.04 7.92
CA PRO A 76 6.01 -18.35 8.81
C PRO A 76 6.40 -18.74 10.24
N ASP A 77 7.61 -19.24 10.45
CA ASP A 77 8.17 -19.58 11.76
C ASP A 77 8.74 -18.37 12.54
N GLY A 78 8.72 -17.17 11.95
CA GLY A 78 9.20 -15.93 12.53
C GLY A 78 10.67 -15.61 12.26
N GLY A 79 11.40 -16.48 11.59
CA GLY A 79 12.78 -16.25 11.19
C GLY A 79 12.90 -15.38 9.92
N GLN A 80 14.13 -15.12 9.51
CA GLN A 80 14.38 -14.49 8.22
C GLN A 80 13.98 -15.41 7.07
N PRO A 81 13.47 -14.87 5.95
CA PRO A 81 13.26 -15.65 4.73
C PRO A 81 14.56 -16.31 4.26
N ASN A 82 14.43 -17.45 3.59
CA ASN A 82 15.56 -18.06 2.93
C ASN A 82 15.81 -17.36 1.59
N TYR A 83 16.94 -16.66 1.49
CA TYR A 83 17.30 -15.93 0.28
C TYR A 83 18.14 -16.73 -0.72
N ARG A 84 18.52 -17.98 -0.40
CA ARG A 84 19.27 -18.86 -1.31
C ARG A 84 18.48 -19.10 -2.60
N GLY A 85 19.16 -18.94 -3.73
CA GLY A 85 18.54 -19.11 -5.04
C GLY A 85 17.60 -17.96 -5.44
N THR A 86 17.65 -16.83 -4.73
CA THR A 86 16.96 -15.58 -5.06
C THR A 86 17.96 -14.54 -5.57
N PRO A 87 17.48 -13.45 -6.20
CA PRO A 87 18.36 -12.34 -6.61
C PRO A 87 19.08 -11.63 -5.45
N TYR A 88 18.68 -11.87 -4.21
CA TYR A 88 19.18 -11.18 -3.02
C TYR A 88 20.36 -11.87 -2.33
N GLN A 89 20.64 -13.11 -2.66
CA GLN A 89 21.69 -13.88 -1.98
C GLN A 89 23.08 -13.25 -2.15
N GLU A 90 23.40 -12.78 -3.34
CA GLU A 90 24.69 -12.12 -3.63
C GLU A 90 24.88 -10.84 -2.79
N ALA A 91 23.87 -9.99 -2.70
CA ALA A 91 23.91 -8.79 -1.88
C ALA A 91 24.05 -9.14 -0.40
N LYS A 92 23.38 -10.19 0.07
CA LYS A 92 23.48 -10.69 1.44
C LYS A 92 24.89 -11.19 1.77
N ASP A 93 25.50 -11.93 0.85
CA ASP A 93 26.88 -12.45 1.01
C ASP A 93 27.92 -11.33 1.01
N ALA A 94 27.61 -10.20 0.36
CA ALA A 94 28.47 -9.02 0.31
C ALA A 94 28.22 -8.02 1.46
N ASP A 95 27.41 -8.36 2.47
CA ASP A 95 26.98 -7.46 3.56
C ASP A 95 26.31 -6.17 3.05
N MET A 96 25.64 -6.26 1.90
CA MET A 96 24.90 -5.15 1.26
C MET A 96 23.39 -5.42 1.25
N PHE A 97 22.88 -6.01 2.33
CA PHE A 97 21.48 -6.41 2.43
C PHE A 97 20.98 -6.26 3.86
N ASP A 98 19.96 -5.44 4.04
CA ASP A 98 19.18 -5.38 5.28
C ASP A 98 17.90 -6.21 5.14
N ASN A 99 17.50 -6.92 6.21
CA ASN A 99 16.28 -7.72 6.17
C ASN A 99 15.04 -6.83 6.29
N ASN A 100 14.76 -6.06 5.25
CA ASN A 100 13.61 -5.17 5.17
C ASN A 100 12.84 -5.32 3.86
N PHE A 101 11.65 -4.75 3.83
CA PHE A 101 10.90 -4.52 2.60
C PHE A 101 10.24 -3.15 2.64
N PHE A 102 10.06 -2.58 1.45
CA PHE A 102 9.24 -1.39 1.23
C PHE A 102 8.34 -1.64 0.03
N ALA A 103 7.09 -1.16 0.09
CA ALA A 103 6.14 -1.34 -0.99
C ALA A 103 5.23 -0.13 -1.16
N LEU A 104 4.96 0.21 -2.40
CA LEU A 104 3.98 1.20 -2.81
C LEU A 104 2.86 0.48 -3.58
N LEU A 105 1.63 0.70 -3.14
CA LEU A 105 0.44 0.12 -3.76
C LEU A 105 -0.56 1.20 -4.14
N LYS A 106 -1.34 0.92 -5.16
CA LYS A 106 -2.44 1.77 -5.60
C LYS A 106 -3.72 0.97 -5.75
N LYS A 107 -4.83 1.53 -5.28
CA LYS A 107 -6.16 0.97 -5.49
C LYS A 107 -6.69 1.44 -6.84
N THR A 108 -6.99 0.49 -7.71
CA THR A 108 -7.53 0.75 -9.05
C THR A 108 -8.70 -0.20 -9.30
N GLY A 109 -9.86 0.33 -9.69
CA GLY A 109 -11.06 -0.48 -9.91
C GLY A 109 -11.48 -1.28 -8.66
N GLY A 110 -11.33 -0.70 -7.47
CA GLY A 110 -11.67 -1.33 -6.20
C GLY A 110 -10.66 -2.37 -5.70
N LYS A 111 -9.56 -2.59 -6.41
CA LYS A 111 -8.53 -3.59 -6.04
C LYS A 111 -7.17 -2.93 -5.79
N TRP A 112 -6.49 -3.37 -4.73
CA TRP A 112 -5.12 -2.97 -4.45
C TRP A 112 -4.16 -3.71 -5.38
N LYS A 113 -3.22 -2.96 -5.96
CA LYS A 113 -2.17 -3.48 -6.85
C LYS A 113 -0.83 -2.90 -6.46
N VAL A 114 0.21 -3.72 -6.51
CA VAL A 114 1.58 -3.27 -6.29
C VAL A 114 2.02 -2.39 -7.46
N VAL A 115 2.49 -1.18 -7.12
CA VAL A 115 3.14 -0.25 -8.06
C VAL A 115 4.64 -0.54 -8.11
N HIS A 116 5.26 -0.66 -6.94
CA HIS A 116 6.66 -0.98 -6.78
C HIS A 116 6.92 -1.58 -5.41
N TYR A 117 7.93 -2.42 -5.29
CA TYR A 117 8.47 -2.87 -4.02
C TYR A 117 9.98 -3.08 -4.10
N ALA A 118 10.63 -3.04 -2.96
CA ALA A 118 12.05 -3.35 -2.81
C ALA A 118 12.26 -4.19 -1.56
N ILE A 119 13.23 -5.08 -1.62
CA ILE A 119 13.65 -5.94 -0.51
C ILE A 119 15.15 -5.74 -0.31
N GLY A 120 15.58 -5.65 0.94
CA GLY A 120 17.00 -5.63 1.27
C GLY A 120 17.70 -4.30 1.08
N CYS A 121 16.98 -3.19 1.15
CA CYS A 121 17.58 -1.86 1.03
C CYS A 121 18.50 -1.55 2.20
N THR A 122 19.72 -1.08 1.91
CA THR A 122 20.69 -0.60 2.89
C THR A 122 20.61 0.91 3.13
N ASP A 123 19.76 1.59 2.36
CA ASP A 123 19.46 3.02 2.46
C ASP A 123 17.95 3.28 2.31
N VAL A 124 17.55 4.54 2.19
CA VAL A 124 16.17 4.95 1.99
C VAL A 124 15.80 4.83 0.50
N CYS A 125 15.72 3.60 0.00
CA CYS A 125 15.49 3.32 -1.42
C CYS A 125 14.16 3.82 -1.97
N TYR A 126 13.23 4.23 -1.10
CA TYR A 126 11.91 4.77 -1.47
C TYR A 126 11.85 6.32 -1.45
N ALA A 127 12.97 7.00 -1.23
CA ALA A 127 13.00 8.45 -1.02
C ALA A 127 12.38 9.27 -2.18
N ASP A 128 12.54 8.79 -3.41
CA ASP A 128 12.02 9.42 -4.63
C ASP A 128 10.72 8.80 -5.18
N TRP A 129 10.15 7.78 -4.54
CA TRP A 129 8.98 7.08 -5.08
C TRP A 129 7.74 7.98 -5.16
N TRP A 130 7.60 8.94 -4.26
CA TRP A 130 6.49 9.89 -4.29
C TRP A 130 6.44 10.68 -5.60
N SER A 131 7.59 11.14 -6.09
CA SER A 131 7.69 11.90 -7.34
C SER A 131 7.68 10.99 -8.57
N ARG A 132 8.43 9.87 -8.52
CA ARG A 132 8.53 8.90 -9.61
C ARG A 132 7.18 8.29 -9.98
N TYR A 133 6.38 7.93 -9.00
CA TYR A 133 5.08 7.29 -9.19
C TYR A 133 3.89 8.22 -9.01
N LYS A 134 4.11 9.51 -8.74
CA LYS A 134 3.07 10.53 -8.47
C LYS A 134 2.16 10.13 -7.31
N ALA A 135 2.74 9.54 -6.28
CA ALA A 135 2.06 9.15 -5.06
C ALA A 135 2.03 10.31 -4.04
N PRO A 136 1.06 10.36 -3.12
CA PRO A 136 1.02 11.38 -2.07
C PRO A 136 2.27 11.36 -1.20
N LYS A 137 3.03 12.44 -1.17
CA LYS A 137 4.27 12.55 -0.36
C LYS A 137 4.05 12.18 1.11
N ALA A 138 2.89 12.51 1.65
CA ALA A 138 2.56 12.33 3.06
C ALA A 138 2.47 10.87 3.54
N ILE A 139 2.38 9.87 2.64
CA ILE A 139 2.36 8.46 3.06
C ILE A 139 3.74 7.90 3.36
N PHE A 140 4.80 8.56 2.90
CA PHE A 140 6.18 8.09 3.07
C PHE A 140 6.77 8.61 4.39
N PRO A 141 7.49 7.76 5.15
CA PRO A 141 8.17 8.20 6.37
C PRO A 141 9.29 9.21 6.11
N TYR A 142 9.93 9.11 4.96
CA TYR A 142 10.98 10.01 4.50
C TYR A 142 10.86 10.26 2.99
N THR A 143 11.21 11.46 2.55
CA THR A 143 11.23 11.85 1.13
C THR A 143 12.33 12.88 0.88
N GLU A 144 12.96 12.81 -0.27
CA GLU A 144 13.80 13.87 -0.82
C GLU A 144 13.01 14.98 -1.47
#